data_5fdf3e3dfcd575a662ea6dd1beda956f
#
_entry.id   5fdf3e3dfcd575a662ea6dd1beda956f
#
_cell.length_a   1.000
_cell.length_b   1.000
_cell.length_c   1.000
_cell.angle_alpha   90.00
_cell.angle_beta   90.00
_cell.angle_gamma   90.00
#
_symmetry.space_group_name_H-M   'P 1'
#
loop_
_entity.id
_entity.type
_entity.pdbx_description
1 polymer ?
#
loop_
_entity_poly.entity_id
_entity_poly.type
_entity_poly.pdbx_seq_one_letter_code
_entity_poly.pdbx_strand_id
1 'polypeptide(L)'
;YIKASGTTLEDLKWEDTVYCNFDGSAKPDEERKPSMEVSFHAWFYRTFPEINFVCHTHPTSTAMILCSSRILDFANKRLFPDQVVRNGTKSCIVGYATPGIKLMREIEKSVTQFIEKEKFFPKLILLKNHGIITVSTSAKDCVTSALMCEKSAEIFIGAKTLNNMTTLTSEQTQEVSSDPNEKYRMQLLQ
;
A
#
# COMPACT_ATOMS: atom_id res chain seq x y z
N TYR A 1 -16.72 -5.18 -2.30
CA TYR A 1 -16.45 -5.85 -3.58
C TYR A 1 -14.95 -6.06 -3.74
N ILE A 2 -14.55 -7.17 -4.30
CA ILE A 2 -13.16 -7.50 -4.63
C ILE A 2 -13.11 -8.15 -6.01
N LYS A 3 -12.00 -8.02 -6.73
CA LYS A 3 -11.85 -8.69 -8.03
C LYS A 3 -11.92 -10.22 -7.88
N ALA A 4 -12.52 -10.87 -8.85
CA ALA A 4 -12.56 -12.33 -8.91
C ALA A 4 -11.14 -12.92 -9.10
N SER A 5 -10.94 -14.13 -8.62
CA SER A 5 -9.72 -14.90 -8.86
C SER A 5 -9.57 -15.18 -10.37
N GLY A 6 -8.36 -14.99 -10.89
CA GLY A 6 -8.06 -15.22 -12.30
C GLY A 6 -8.32 -14.02 -13.24
N THR A 7 -8.86 -12.90 -12.73
CA THR A 7 -8.99 -11.65 -13.51
C THR A 7 -7.74 -10.75 -13.34
N THR A 8 -7.50 -9.87 -14.32
CA THR A 8 -6.44 -8.85 -14.26
C THR A 8 -7.03 -7.51 -13.83
N LEU A 9 -6.19 -6.60 -13.32
CA LEU A 9 -6.64 -5.23 -12.99
C LEU A 9 -6.72 -4.35 -14.23
N GLU A 10 -5.99 -4.68 -15.27
CA GLU A 10 -5.82 -3.88 -16.48
C GLU A 10 -7.12 -3.79 -17.29
N ASP A 11 -7.86 -4.92 -17.38
CA ASP A 11 -9.12 -5.03 -18.12
C ASP A 11 -10.34 -5.25 -17.20
N LEU A 12 -10.21 -4.88 -15.92
CA LEU A 12 -11.22 -5.17 -14.90
C LEU A 12 -12.55 -4.46 -15.22
N LYS A 13 -13.61 -5.24 -15.34
CA LYS A 13 -14.99 -4.75 -15.44
C LYS A 13 -15.73 -4.95 -14.14
N TRP A 14 -16.86 -4.29 -13.99
CA TRP A 14 -17.70 -4.47 -12.81
C TRP A 14 -18.12 -5.94 -12.62
N GLU A 15 -18.43 -6.61 -13.71
CA GLU A 15 -18.81 -8.03 -13.73
C GLU A 15 -17.70 -8.96 -13.25
N ASP A 16 -16.45 -8.49 -13.21
CA ASP A 16 -15.30 -9.23 -12.70
C ASP A 16 -15.10 -9.06 -11.19
N THR A 17 -16.02 -8.39 -10.51
CA THR A 17 -15.99 -8.22 -9.07
C THR A 17 -16.92 -9.18 -8.36
N VAL A 18 -16.56 -9.57 -7.15
CA VAL A 18 -17.31 -10.45 -6.25
C VAL A 18 -17.69 -9.68 -5.00
N TYR A 19 -18.96 -9.74 -4.62
CA TYR A 19 -19.39 -9.22 -3.33
C TYR A 19 -18.98 -10.21 -2.22
N CYS A 20 -18.28 -9.71 -1.22
CA CYS A 20 -17.91 -10.48 -0.04
C CYS A 20 -18.36 -9.79 1.24
N ASN A 21 -18.71 -10.57 2.24
CA ASN A 21 -18.90 -10.11 3.60
C ASN A 21 -17.56 -9.71 4.24
N PHE A 22 -17.59 -9.03 5.36
CA PHE A 22 -16.38 -8.64 6.09
C PHE A 22 -15.61 -9.81 6.73
N ASP A 23 -16.13 -11.03 6.69
CA ASP A 23 -15.39 -12.25 7.03
C ASP A 23 -14.65 -12.85 5.82
N GLY A 24 -14.83 -12.26 4.63
CA GLY A 24 -14.25 -12.71 3.37
C GLY A 24 -15.09 -13.75 2.62
N SER A 25 -16.25 -14.17 3.15
CA SER A 25 -17.15 -15.10 2.47
C SER A 25 -17.89 -14.41 1.32
N ALA A 26 -17.98 -15.07 0.15
CA ALA A 26 -18.84 -14.65 -0.95
C ALA A 26 -20.30 -15.03 -0.65
N LYS A 27 -21.25 -14.45 -1.41
CA LYS A 27 -22.65 -14.88 -1.33
C LYS A 27 -22.83 -16.33 -1.79
N PRO A 28 -23.84 -17.06 -1.26
CA PRO A 28 -24.04 -18.48 -1.62
C PRO A 28 -24.32 -18.73 -3.11
N ASP A 29 -24.88 -17.75 -3.80
CA ASP A 29 -25.22 -17.78 -5.22
C ASP A 29 -24.12 -17.21 -6.15
N GLU A 30 -22.98 -16.80 -5.59
CA GLU A 30 -21.84 -16.29 -6.36
C GLU A 30 -21.03 -17.44 -6.97
N GLU A 31 -21.02 -17.51 -8.30
CA GLU A 31 -20.33 -18.57 -9.04
C GLU A 31 -18.81 -18.36 -9.08
N ARG A 32 -18.37 -17.10 -8.96
CA ARG A 32 -16.94 -16.74 -9.04
C ARG A 32 -16.31 -16.72 -7.66
N LYS A 33 -15.09 -17.20 -7.62
CA LYS A 33 -14.30 -17.13 -6.38
C LYS A 33 -13.67 -15.75 -6.23
N PRO A 34 -13.74 -15.12 -5.04
CA PRO A 34 -12.99 -13.90 -4.77
C PRO A 34 -11.48 -14.16 -4.86
N SER A 35 -10.69 -13.09 -5.00
CA SER A 35 -9.24 -13.17 -4.87
C SER A 35 -8.86 -13.95 -3.61
N MET A 36 -7.80 -14.75 -3.68
CA MET A 36 -7.24 -15.45 -2.50
C MET A 36 -6.83 -14.50 -1.37
N GLU A 37 -6.69 -13.23 -1.68
CA GLU A 37 -6.26 -12.18 -0.76
C GLU A 37 -7.40 -11.43 -0.10
N VAL A 38 -8.65 -11.87 -0.34
CA VAL A 38 -9.87 -11.31 0.29
C VAL A 38 -9.75 -11.20 1.81
N SER A 39 -9.01 -12.10 2.45
CA SER A 39 -8.87 -12.14 3.91
C SER A 39 -8.25 -10.87 4.50
N PHE A 40 -7.17 -10.33 3.90
CA PHE A 40 -6.60 -9.09 4.40
C PHE A 40 -7.40 -7.86 3.98
N HIS A 41 -8.03 -7.85 2.79
CA HIS A 41 -8.97 -6.79 2.40
C HIS A 41 -10.11 -6.68 3.43
N ALA A 42 -10.74 -7.81 3.75
CA ALA A 42 -11.80 -7.86 4.75
C ALA A 42 -11.32 -7.44 6.15
N TRP A 43 -10.08 -7.81 6.53
CA TRP A 43 -9.47 -7.39 7.79
C TRP A 43 -9.34 -5.86 7.88
N PHE A 44 -8.84 -5.19 6.83
CA PHE A 44 -8.73 -3.73 6.81
C PHE A 44 -10.09 -3.05 7.02
N TYR A 45 -11.11 -3.44 6.26
CA TYR A 45 -12.44 -2.84 6.35
C TYR A 45 -13.12 -3.08 7.70
N ARG A 46 -12.88 -4.24 8.31
CA ARG A 46 -13.45 -4.58 9.62
C ARG A 46 -12.74 -3.84 10.77
N THR A 47 -11.43 -3.68 10.66
CA THR A 47 -10.59 -3.12 11.74
C THR A 47 -10.54 -1.59 11.70
N PHE A 48 -10.62 -1.00 10.51
CA PHE A 48 -10.49 0.43 10.27
C PHE A 48 -11.68 0.94 9.44
N PRO A 49 -12.81 1.30 10.10
CA PRO A 49 -14.05 1.67 9.41
C PRO A 49 -13.93 2.88 8.48
N GLU A 50 -12.93 3.73 8.67
CA GLU A 50 -12.62 4.87 7.82
C GLU A 50 -12.02 4.47 6.47
N ILE A 51 -11.49 3.27 6.32
CA ILE A 51 -10.93 2.77 5.06
C ILE A 51 -12.05 2.29 4.15
N ASN A 52 -12.18 2.90 2.97
CA ASN A 52 -13.15 2.52 1.96
C ASN A 52 -12.51 1.76 0.78
N PHE A 53 -11.20 1.94 0.57
CA PHE A 53 -10.48 1.33 -0.55
C PHE A 53 -9.15 0.72 -0.09
N VAL A 54 -8.92 -0.49 -0.57
CA VAL A 54 -7.66 -1.23 -0.40
C VAL A 54 -7.21 -1.65 -1.79
N CYS A 55 -6.03 -1.18 -2.21
CA CYS A 55 -5.44 -1.55 -3.48
C CYS A 55 -4.18 -2.39 -3.22
N HIS A 56 -4.12 -3.57 -3.83
CA HIS A 56 -2.96 -4.46 -3.79
C HIS A 56 -2.45 -4.69 -5.20
N THR A 57 -1.16 -4.41 -5.42
CA THR A 57 -0.51 -4.48 -6.73
C THR A 57 0.92 -4.98 -6.61
N HIS A 58 1.48 -5.43 -7.74
CA HIS A 58 2.86 -5.91 -7.86
C HIS A 58 3.68 -5.07 -8.85
N PRO A 59 3.97 -3.78 -8.54
CA PRO A 59 4.68 -2.91 -9.47
C PRO A 59 6.14 -3.37 -9.62
N THR A 60 6.68 -3.31 -10.84
CA THR A 60 7.94 -3.97 -11.19
C THR A 60 9.15 -3.39 -10.45
N SER A 61 9.34 -2.07 -10.48
CA SER A 61 10.51 -1.43 -9.84
C SER A 61 10.43 -1.54 -8.32
N THR A 62 9.22 -1.43 -7.78
CA THR A 62 8.97 -1.68 -6.36
C THR A 62 9.32 -3.12 -6.00
N ALA A 63 8.90 -4.12 -6.80
CA ALA A 63 9.20 -5.54 -6.57
C ALA A 63 10.72 -5.80 -6.52
N MET A 64 11.53 -5.12 -7.34
CA MET A 64 12.99 -5.21 -7.27
C MET A 64 13.52 -4.81 -5.88
N ILE A 65 12.95 -3.74 -5.28
CA ILE A 65 13.32 -3.30 -3.93
C ILE A 65 12.83 -4.30 -2.87
N LEU A 66 11.58 -4.79 -3.02
CA LEU A 66 10.98 -5.75 -2.06
C LEU A 66 11.74 -7.09 -2.02
N CYS A 67 12.40 -7.46 -3.10
CA CYS A 67 13.25 -8.64 -3.21
C CYS A 67 14.73 -8.38 -2.83
N SER A 68 15.05 -7.20 -2.30
CA SER A 68 16.41 -6.80 -1.96
C SER A 68 16.57 -6.45 -0.47
N SER A 69 17.83 -6.33 -0.03
CA SER A 69 18.16 -5.83 1.32
C SER A 69 17.87 -4.33 1.49
N ARG A 70 17.47 -3.61 0.42
CA ARG A 70 17.22 -2.16 0.43
C ARG A 70 15.82 -1.76 0.87
N ILE A 71 14.96 -2.73 1.14
CA ILE A 71 13.57 -2.47 1.58
C ILE A 71 13.51 -1.56 2.82
N LEU A 72 14.43 -1.71 3.78
CA LEU A 72 14.48 -0.85 4.98
C LEU A 72 14.81 0.61 4.64
N ASP A 73 15.77 0.83 3.73
CA ASP A 73 16.10 2.17 3.25
C ASP A 73 14.88 2.81 2.58
N PHE A 74 14.24 2.09 1.67
CA PHE A 74 13.07 2.56 0.93
C PHE A 74 11.87 2.87 1.82
N ALA A 75 11.63 2.04 2.83
CA ALA A 75 10.52 2.21 3.77
C ALA A 75 10.68 3.44 4.68
N ASN A 76 11.92 3.75 5.10
CA ASN A 76 12.19 4.76 6.12
C ASN A 76 12.69 6.09 5.58
N LYS A 77 13.12 6.14 4.31
CA LYS A 77 13.65 7.37 3.67
C LYS A 77 12.66 7.90 2.65
N ARG A 78 12.64 9.21 2.49
CA ARG A 78 11.85 9.89 1.46
C ARG A 78 12.78 10.68 0.54
N LEU A 79 12.49 10.62 -0.75
CA LEU A 79 13.35 11.19 -1.79
C LEU A 79 12.93 12.61 -2.16
N PHE A 80 11.62 12.87 -2.12
CA PHE A 80 11.04 14.14 -2.56
C PHE A 80 9.65 14.37 -1.92
N PRO A 81 9.14 15.62 -1.94
CA PRO A 81 7.89 15.98 -1.25
C PRO A 81 6.67 15.17 -1.67
N ASP A 82 6.43 14.94 -2.96
CA ASP A 82 5.25 14.20 -3.44
C ASP A 82 5.20 12.77 -2.86
N GLN A 83 6.34 12.12 -2.64
CA GLN A 83 6.41 10.82 -1.99
C GLN A 83 5.92 10.90 -0.53
N VAL A 84 6.30 11.96 0.19
CA VAL A 84 5.83 12.18 1.57
C VAL A 84 4.31 12.35 1.59
N VAL A 85 3.80 13.20 0.71
CA VAL A 85 2.36 13.52 0.61
C VAL A 85 1.53 12.26 0.34
N ARG A 86 1.95 11.43 -0.61
CA ARG A 86 1.19 10.26 -1.05
C ARG A 86 1.42 9.01 -0.21
N ASN A 87 2.65 8.73 0.13
CA ASN A 87 3.03 7.49 0.83
C ASN A 87 3.29 7.68 2.33
N GLY A 88 3.14 8.92 2.85
CA GLY A 88 3.42 9.25 4.25
C GLY A 88 4.91 9.37 4.55
N THR A 89 5.24 9.67 5.79
CA THR A 89 6.63 9.88 6.24
C THR A 89 7.45 8.59 6.30
N LYS A 90 6.77 7.45 6.55
CA LYS A 90 7.34 6.09 6.56
C LYS A 90 6.36 5.10 6.00
N SER A 91 6.85 3.95 5.58
CA SER A 91 6.04 2.81 5.10
C SER A 91 6.17 1.63 6.05
N CYS A 92 5.08 0.88 6.25
CA CYS A 92 5.09 -0.37 7.00
C CYS A 92 5.74 -1.47 6.16
N ILE A 93 6.57 -2.31 6.77
CA ILE A 93 7.15 -3.51 6.15
C ILE A 93 6.50 -4.74 6.76
N VAL A 94 6.05 -5.64 5.91
CA VAL A 94 5.49 -6.94 6.27
C VAL A 94 6.47 -8.02 5.81
N GLY A 95 6.81 -8.95 6.69
CA GLY A 95 7.61 -10.13 6.37
C GLY A 95 6.94 -11.00 5.31
N TYR A 96 7.74 -11.81 4.59
CA TYR A 96 7.16 -12.74 3.64
C TYR A 96 6.25 -13.76 4.34
N ALA A 97 5.07 -13.95 3.80
CA ALA A 97 4.15 -15.01 4.15
C ALA A 97 3.41 -15.50 2.89
N THR A 98 3.05 -16.77 2.87
CA THR A 98 2.26 -17.34 1.77
C THR A 98 0.90 -16.62 1.67
N PRO A 99 0.44 -16.24 0.44
CA PRO A 99 -0.86 -15.61 0.22
C PRO A 99 -2.02 -16.33 0.91
N GLY A 100 -3.03 -15.58 1.28
CA GLY A 100 -4.19 -16.04 2.06
C GLY A 100 -4.08 -15.73 3.55
N ILE A 101 -4.59 -16.60 4.40
CA ILE A 101 -4.70 -16.38 5.87
C ILE A 101 -3.34 -16.13 6.54
N LYS A 102 -2.27 -16.79 6.09
CA LYS A 102 -0.93 -16.58 6.66
C LYS A 102 -0.45 -15.15 6.40
N LEU A 103 -0.62 -14.66 5.18
CA LEU A 103 -0.28 -13.28 4.81
C LEU A 103 -1.14 -12.29 5.59
N MET A 104 -2.45 -12.52 5.70
CA MET A 104 -3.35 -11.66 6.48
C MET A 104 -2.87 -11.51 7.92
N ARG A 105 -2.51 -12.60 8.60
CA ARG A 105 -2.02 -12.56 9.99
C ARG A 105 -0.70 -11.79 10.12
N GLU A 106 0.19 -11.93 9.15
CA GLU A 106 1.46 -11.19 9.18
C GLU A 106 1.26 -9.69 8.90
N ILE A 107 0.29 -9.34 8.02
CA ILE A 107 -0.14 -7.95 7.80
C ILE A 107 -0.73 -7.37 9.09
N GLU A 108 -1.69 -8.04 9.71
CA GLU A 108 -2.31 -7.63 10.98
C GLU A 108 -1.24 -7.33 12.03
N LYS A 109 -0.34 -8.27 12.28
CA LYS A 109 0.76 -8.11 13.24
C LYS A 109 1.65 -6.92 12.92
N SER A 110 2.11 -6.82 11.66
CA SER A 110 3.07 -5.78 11.25
C SER A 110 2.45 -4.39 11.26
N VAL A 111 1.20 -4.25 10.79
CA VAL A 111 0.48 -2.96 10.78
C VAL A 111 0.18 -2.51 12.21
N THR A 112 -0.26 -3.41 13.08
CA THR A 112 -0.51 -3.10 14.50
C THR A 112 0.76 -2.62 15.19
N GLN A 113 1.88 -3.34 15.03
CA GLN A 113 3.17 -2.94 15.58
C GLN A 113 3.67 -1.60 15.02
N PHE A 114 3.44 -1.35 13.72
CA PHE A 114 3.79 -0.08 13.09
C PHE A 114 3.01 1.08 13.72
N ILE A 115 1.69 0.94 13.87
CA ILE A 115 0.83 1.96 14.48
C ILE A 115 1.23 2.21 15.94
N GLU A 116 1.50 1.17 16.70
CA GLU A 116 1.95 1.29 18.09
C GLU A 116 3.27 2.05 18.21
N LYS A 117 4.21 1.79 17.29
CA LYS A 117 5.54 2.42 17.32
C LYS A 117 5.54 3.85 16.76
N GLU A 118 4.97 4.03 15.56
CA GLU A 118 5.09 5.30 14.82
C GLU A 118 3.96 6.28 15.14
N LYS A 119 2.88 5.83 15.81
CA LYS A 119 1.71 6.64 16.24
C LYS A 119 0.88 7.23 15.10
N PHE A 120 0.98 6.64 13.91
CA PHE A 120 0.12 6.96 12.76
C PHE A 120 -0.15 5.72 11.90
N PHE A 121 -1.20 5.77 11.09
CA PHE A 121 -1.57 4.68 10.18
C PHE A 121 -0.72 4.70 8.90
N PRO A 122 -0.16 3.56 8.43
CA PRO A 122 0.66 3.51 7.22
C PRO A 122 -0.20 3.62 5.95
N LYS A 123 0.02 4.65 5.12
CA LYS A 123 -0.64 4.78 3.80
C LYS A 123 -0.11 3.75 2.79
N LEU A 124 1.13 3.33 2.94
CA LEU A 124 1.83 2.37 2.09
C LEU A 124 2.40 1.23 2.93
N ILE A 125 2.07 0.01 2.54
CA ILE A 125 2.52 -1.23 3.18
C ILE A 125 3.29 -2.04 2.16
N LEU A 126 4.53 -2.37 2.48
CA LEU A 126 5.48 -3.07 1.64
C LEU A 126 5.53 -4.55 2.05
N LEU A 127 5.08 -5.43 1.19
CA LEU A 127 5.10 -6.87 1.42
C LEU A 127 6.41 -7.47 0.86
N LYS A 128 7.30 -7.91 1.73
CA LYS A 128 8.59 -8.48 1.31
C LYS A 128 8.40 -9.65 0.35
N ASN A 129 9.14 -9.65 -0.79
CA ASN A 129 9.07 -10.66 -1.84
C ASN A 129 7.65 -10.89 -2.41
N HIS A 130 6.79 -9.85 -2.43
CA HIS A 130 5.43 -9.99 -2.91
C HIS A 130 4.98 -8.75 -3.70
N GLY A 131 4.49 -7.75 -3.02
CA GLY A 131 3.89 -6.55 -3.64
C GLY A 131 3.66 -5.44 -2.62
N ILE A 132 2.71 -4.57 -2.91
CA ILE A 132 2.34 -3.47 -2.02
C ILE A 132 0.85 -3.47 -1.72
N ILE A 133 0.51 -2.86 -0.58
CA ILE A 133 -0.87 -2.48 -0.26
C ILE A 133 -0.90 -0.97 -0.02
N THR A 134 -1.86 -0.30 -0.66
CA THR A 134 -2.24 1.08 -0.32
C THR A 134 -3.68 1.11 0.15
N VAL A 135 -3.98 1.99 1.09
CA VAL A 135 -5.30 2.12 1.72
C VAL A 135 -5.71 3.57 1.79
N SER A 136 -6.99 3.86 1.57
CA SER A 136 -7.50 5.23 1.58
C SER A 136 -9.02 5.27 1.76
N THR A 137 -9.54 6.49 2.00
CA THR A 137 -10.97 6.80 1.96
C THR A 137 -11.48 6.94 0.53
N SER A 138 -10.60 7.14 -0.47
CA SER A 138 -10.98 7.28 -1.89
C SER A 138 -10.18 6.33 -2.80
N ALA A 139 -10.83 5.82 -3.85
CA ALA A 139 -10.20 4.96 -4.86
C ALA A 139 -9.05 5.70 -5.57
N LYS A 140 -9.25 6.96 -5.92
CA LYS A 140 -8.27 7.79 -6.62
C LYS A 140 -6.99 7.96 -5.80
N ASP A 141 -7.11 8.26 -4.50
CA ASP A 141 -5.94 8.42 -3.63
C ASP A 141 -5.21 7.09 -3.42
N CYS A 142 -5.97 5.99 -3.27
CA CYS A 142 -5.42 4.65 -3.15
C CYS A 142 -4.55 4.27 -4.36
N VAL A 143 -5.07 4.47 -5.58
CA VAL A 143 -4.34 4.20 -6.84
C VAL A 143 -3.16 5.16 -7.02
N THR A 144 -3.34 6.46 -6.75
CA THR A 144 -2.26 7.46 -6.87
C THR A 144 -1.12 7.16 -5.91
N SER A 145 -1.41 6.66 -4.70
CA SER A 145 -0.38 6.22 -3.75
C SER A 145 0.41 5.02 -4.27
N ALA A 146 -0.24 4.07 -4.94
CA ALA A 146 0.43 2.93 -5.57
C ALA A 146 1.34 3.37 -6.73
N LEU A 147 0.85 4.26 -7.60
CA LEU A 147 1.64 4.84 -8.70
C LEU A 147 2.83 5.66 -8.18
N MET A 148 2.64 6.43 -7.09
CA MET A 148 3.72 7.16 -6.45
C MET A 148 4.78 6.24 -5.85
N CYS A 149 4.37 5.09 -5.29
CA CYS A 149 5.32 4.09 -4.81
C CYS A 149 6.20 3.59 -5.95
N GLU A 150 5.64 3.23 -7.11
CA GLU A 150 6.40 2.77 -8.27
C GLU A 150 7.36 3.83 -8.79
N LYS A 151 6.87 5.07 -9.01
CA LYS A 151 7.71 6.21 -9.39
C LYS A 151 8.89 6.40 -8.41
N SER A 152 8.60 6.31 -7.12
CA SER A 152 9.63 6.46 -6.08
C SER A 152 10.65 5.32 -6.12
N ALA A 153 10.21 4.11 -6.44
CA ALA A 153 11.09 2.94 -6.58
C ALA A 153 12.02 3.08 -7.80
N GLU A 154 11.51 3.54 -8.94
CA GLU A 154 12.34 3.84 -10.12
C GLU A 154 13.41 4.87 -9.80
N ILE A 155 13.02 6.00 -9.17
CA ILE A 155 13.96 7.06 -8.76
C ILE A 155 14.97 6.53 -7.74
N PHE A 156 14.53 5.73 -6.76
CA PHE A 156 15.41 5.13 -5.75
C PHE A 156 16.48 4.25 -6.41
N ILE A 157 16.09 3.37 -7.32
CA ILE A 157 16.99 2.47 -8.03
C ILE A 157 17.97 3.29 -8.89
N GLY A 158 17.45 4.24 -9.70
CA GLY A 158 18.27 5.10 -10.56
C GLY A 158 19.26 5.93 -9.75
N ALA A 159 18.83 6.58 -8.66
CA ALA A 159 19.72 7.38 -7.81
C ALA A 159 20.81 6.52 -7.13
N LYS A 160 20.50 5.29 -6.75
CA LYS A 160 21.48 4.33 -6.22
C LYS A 160 22.53 3.95 -7.27
N THR A 161 22.12 3.77 -8.51
CA THR A 161 23.03 3.47 -9.62
C THR A 161 23.99 4.63 -9.89
N LEU A 162 23.55 5.88 -9.68
CA LEU A 162 24.39 7.07 -9.80
C LEU A 162 25.37 7.27 -8.62
N ASN A 163 25.36 6.38 -7.63
CA ASN A 163 26.25 6.34 -6.45
C ASN A 163 26.11 7.50 -5.44
N ASN A 164 25.23 8.46 -5.65
CA ASN A 164 25.05 9.64 -4.79
C ASN A 164 23.59 9.90 -4.44
N MET A 165 22.86 8.88 -4.01
CA MET A 165 21.47 9.07 -3.58
C MET A 165 21.41 9.97 -2.34
N THR A 166 20.74 11.10 -2.47
CA THR A 166 20.34 11.95 -1.35
C THR A 166 18.88 11.71 -0.98
N THR A 167 18.53 11.96 0.27
CA THR A 167 17.17 11.83 0.78
C THR A 167 16.81 13.04 1.62
N LEU A 168 15.53 13.31 1.76
CA LEU A 168 15.05 14.29 2.73
C LEU A 168 15.49 13.90 4.15
N THR A 169 15.84 14.88 4.97
CA THR A 169 16.05 14.66 6.40
C THR A 169 14.73 14.36 7.10
N SER A 170 14.79 13.90 8.36
CA SER A 170 13.58 13.69 9.16
C SER A 170 12.79 14.99 9.35
N GLU A 171 13.50 16.11 9.58
CA GLU A 171 12.93 17.44 9.74
C GLU A 171 12.23 17.91 8.47
N GLN A 172 12.90 17.79 7.29
CA GLN A 172 12.32 18.13 5.99
C GLN A 172 11.09 17.26 5.67
N THR A 173 11.16 15.98 5.99
CA THR A 173 10.03 15.06 5.79
C THR A 173 8.84 15.45 6.67
N GLN A 174 9.10 15.84 7.92
CA GLN A 174 8.06 16.28 8.84
C GLN A 174 7.48 17.63 8.43
N GLU A 175 8.31 18.56 7.97
CA GLU A 175 7.88 19.87 7.44
C GLU A 175 6.89 19.68 6.29
N VAL A 176 7.23 18.88 5.28
CA VAL A 176 6.32 18.56 4.16
C VAL A 176 5.01 17.93 4.66
N SER A 177 5.10 16.97 5.57
CA SER A 177 3.93 16.25 6.09
C SER A 177 2.98 17.16 6.88
N SER A 178 3.48 18.23 7.51
CA SER A 178 2.72 19.18 8.31
C SER A 178 2.27 20.42 7.55
N ASP A 179 2.81 20.67 6.34
CA ASP A 179 2.54 21.87 5.55
C ASP A 179 1.04 22.02 5.24
N PRO A 180 0.41 23.16 5.57
CA PRO A 180 -1.01 23.40 5.32
C PRO A 180 -1.41 23.36 3.84
N ASN A 181 -0.52 23.79 2.93
CA ASN A 181 -0.80 23.78 1.50
C ASN A 181 -0.79 22.36 0.96
N GLU A 182 0.14 21.52 1.43
CA GLU A 182 0.16 20.10 1.06
C GLU A 182 -1.06 19.34 1.62
N LYS A 183 -1.51 19.66 2.82
CA LYS A 183 -2.76 19.12 3.38
C LYS A 183 -3.97 19.56 2.56
N TYR A 184 -4.05 20.82 2.13
CA TYR A 184 -5.10 21.32 1.26
C TYR A 184 -5.09 20.61 -0.10
N ARG A 185 -3.92 20.44 -0.73
CA ARG A 185 -3.77 19.66 -1.97
C ARG A 185 -4.27 18.24 -1.82
N MET A 186 -3.97 17.57 -0.68
CA MET A 186 -4.48 16.22 -0.42
C MET A 186 -6.00 16.17 -0.36
N GLN A 187 -6.65 17.17 0.26
CA GLN A 187 -8.12 17.25 0.33
C GLN A 187 -8.78 17.43 -1.04
N LEU A 188 -8.17 18.20 -1.95
CA LEU A 188 -8.67 18.38 -3.32
C LEU A 188 -8.57 17.11 -4.19
N LEU A 189 -7.82 16.12 -3.75
CA LEU A 189 -7.54 14.88 -4.48
C LEU A 189 -8.31 13.66 -3.90
N GLN A 190 -9.05 13.87 -2.82
CA GLN A 190 -10.00 12.92 -2.26
C GLN A 190 -11.33 12.98 -3.00
#